data_b5312a4727b41e170413d3e5b56abe1a
#
_entry.id   b5312a4727b41e170413d3e5b56abe1a
#
_cell.length_a   1.000
_cell.length_b   1.000
_cell.length_c   1.000
_cell.angle_alpha   90.00
_cell.angle_beta   90.00
_cell.angle_gamma   90.00
#
_symmetry.space_group_name_H-M   'P 1'
#
loop_
_entity.id
_entity.type
_entity.pdbx_description
1 polymer ?
#
loop_
_entity_poly.entity_id
_entity_poly.type
_entity_poly.pdbx_seq_one_letter_code
_entity_poly.pdbx_strand_id
1 'polypeptide(L)'
;PARAISLRAEVHRLRRALRDVGAPVALLSRPYRLVGEVHADLLCAREALRAGDLDRALHAAVGPVLPRSASPGVASIRAELGEALREAVAQDADVDQLWAYLGRPEARDDVELWGAALRLLPTDSPRRALAVATLERIERDLA
;
A
#
# COMPACT_ATOMS: atom_id res chain seq x y z
N PRO A 1 -14.73 16.11 -26.64
CA PRO A 1 -15.86 16.80 -25.99
C PRO A 1 -16.59 15.89 -24.99
N ALA A 2 -16.85 14.61 -25.32
CA ALA A 2 -17.55 13.66 -24.45
C ALA A 2 -16.82 13.45 -23.10
N ARG A 3 -15.48 13.39 -23.08
CA ARG A 3 -14.67 13.26 -21.85
C ARG A 3 -14.80 14.48 -20.92
N ALA A 4 -14.90 15.68 -21.46
CA ALA A 4 -15.04 16.89 -20.65
C ALA A 4 -16.42 16.98 -19.96
N ILE A 5 -17.46 16.52 -20.64
CA ILE A 5 -18.82 16.43 -20.07
C ILE A 5 -18.82 15.39 -18.93
N SER A 6 -18.21 14.24 -19.14
CA SER A 6 -18.09 13.18 -18.14
C SER A 6 -17.36 13.67 -16.88
N LEU A 7 -16.21 14.36 -17.02
CA LEU A 7 -15.44 14.89 -15.89
C LEU A 7 -16.28 15.90 -15.07
N ARG A 8 -16.99 16.80 -15.72
CA ARG A 8 -17.86 17.77 -15.00
C ARG A 8 -18.98 17.07 -14.22
N ALA A 9 -19.58 16.04 -14.81
CA ALA A 9 -20.59 15.24 -14.14
C ALA A 9 -20.03 14.53 -12.90
N GLU A 10 -18.84 13.93 -13.01
CA GLU A 10 -18.18 13.27 -11.87
C GLU A 10 -17.81 14.26 -10.77
N VAL A 11 -17.27 15.43 -11.13
CA VAL A 11 -16.98 16.50 -10.17
C VAL A 11 -18.26 16.95 -9.45
N HIS A 12 -19.37 17.06 -10.17
CA HIS A 12 -20.66 17.44 -9.55
C HIS A 12 -21.14 16.36 -8.57
N ARG A 13 -21.07 15.08 -8.95
CA ARG A 13 -21.43 13.96 -8.08
C ARG A 13 -20.55 13.91 -6.83
N LEU A 14 -19.24 14.08 -7.00
CA LEU A 14 -18.29 14.09 -5.87
C LEU A 14 -18.60 15.25 -4.90
N ARG A 15 -18.85 16.45 -5.43
CA ARG A 15 -19.25 17.59 -4.58
C ARG A 15 -20.52 17.34 -3.79
N ARG A 16 -21.49 16.68 -4.42
CA ARG A 16 -22.72 16.31 -3.75
C ARG A 16 -22.43 15.29 -2.63
N ALA A 17 -21.70 14.23 -2.94
CA ALA A 17 -21.34 13.19 -1.97
C ALA A 17 -20.59 13.79 -0.77
N LEU A 18 -19.59 14.67 -1.00
CA LEU A 18 -18.85 15.33 0.06
C LEU A 18 -19.75 16.19 0.97
N ARG A 19 -20.72 16.89 0.40
CA ARG A 19 -21.69 17.67 1.18
C ARG A 19 -22.66 16.80 1.95
N ASP A 20 -23.16 15.74 1.31
CA ASP A 20 -24.17 14.85 1.91
C ASP A 20 -23.61 14.12 3.14
N VAL A 21 -22.29 13.86 3.20
CA VAL A 21 -21.62 13.28 4.37
C VAL A 21 -21.01 14.31 5.32
N GLY A 22 -21.20 15.61 5.05
CA GLY A 22 -20.62 16.68 5.88
C GLY A 22 -19.09 16.68 5.90
N ALA A 23 -18.44 16.25 4.81
CA ALA A 23 -16.98 16.17 4.76
C ALA A 23 -16.34 17.58 4.95
N PRO A 24 -15.26 17.70 5.76
CA PRO A 24 -14.60 18.98 6.03
C PRO A 24 -13.70 19.42 4.85
N VAL A 25 -14.05 19.03 3.63
CA VAL A 25 -13.29 19.31 2.42
C VAL A 25 -14.21 19.85 1.32
N ALA A 26 -13.69 20.77 0.52
CA ALA A 26 -14.36 21.33 -0.64
C ALA A 26 -13.59 21.04 -1.93
N LEU A 27 -14.30 20.67 -2.99
CA LEU A 27 -13.73 20.50 -4.32
C LEU A 27 -13.95 21.78 -5.14
N LEU A 28 -12.87 22.55 -5.36
CA LEU A 28 -12.89 23.75 -6.18
C LEU A 28 -12.76 23.44 -7.67
N SER A 29 -13.13 24.42 -8.52
CA SER A 29 -12.91 24.37 -9.98
C SER A 29 -11.97 25.50 -10.40
N ARG A 30 -11.17 25.24 -11.42
CA ARG A 30 -10.28 26.22 -12.08
C ARG A 30 -9.08 26.66 -11.23
N PRO A 31 -8.12 25.78 -10.97
CA PRO A 31 -8.11 24.33 -11.33
C PRO A 31 -8.96 23.50 -10.37
N TYR A 32 -9.23 22.23 -10.73
CA TYR A 32 -9.84 21.28 -9.81
C TYR A 32 -8.86 20.97 -8.69
N ARG A 33 -9.25 21.23 -7.45
CA ARG A 33 -8.46 20.93 -6.26
C ARG A 33 -9.35 20.68 -5.05
N LEU A 34 -8.93 19.78 -4.18
CA LEU A 34 -9.50 19.64 -2.85
C LEU A 34 -8.92 20.73 -1.93
N VAL A 35 -9.77 21.34 -1.13
CA VAL A 35 -9.41 22.34 -0.11
C VAL A 35 -10.03 21.90 1.21
N GLY A 36 -9.24 21.92 2.27
CA GLY A 36 -9.59 21.43 3.59
C GLY A 36 -8.53 20.46 4.09
N GLU A 37 -8.71 19.96 5.29
CA GLU A 37 -7.82 18.95 5.86
C GLU A 37 -8.14 17.59 5.26
N VAL A 38 -7.17 17.00 4.55
CA VAL A 38 -7.30 15.70 3.91
C VAL A 38 -6.21 14.79 4.47
N HIS A 39 -6.64 13.79 5.24
CA HIS A 39 -5.78 12.70 5.67
C HIS A 39 -5.96 11.54 4.69
N ALA A 40 -4.92 11.23 3.93
CA ALA A 40 -4.89 10.10 3.02
C ALA A 40 -3.84 9.10 3.52
N ASP A 41 -4.22 7.83 3.58
CA ASP A 41 -3.36 6.70 3.93
C ASP A 41 -2.05 6.68 3.13
N LEU A 42 -2.14 6.88 1.83
CA LEU A 42 -0.98 7.03 0.93
C LEU A 42 -0.01 8.14 1.40
N LEU A 43 -0.52 9.31 1.79
CA LEU A 43 0.34 10.42 2.22
C LEU A 43 0.98 10.12 3.57
N CYS A 44 0.21 9.54 4.49
CA CYS A 44 0.71 9.11 5.79
C CYS A 44 1.80 8.03 5.66
N ALA A 45 1.60 7.03 4.78
CA ALA A 45 2.59 6.00 4.52
C ALA A 45 3.90 6.58 3.94
N ARG A 46 3.78 7.46 2.94
CA ARG A 46 4.97 8.11 2.34
C ARG A 46 5.72 9.01 3.31
N GLU A 47 5.01 9.72 4.18
CA GLU A 47 5.64 10.54 5.22
C GLU A 47 6.36 9.68 6.25
N ALA A 48 5.72 8.60 6.71
CA ALA A 48 6.30 7.65 7.64
C ALA A 48 7.57 6.98 7.08
N LEU A 49 7.55 6.54 5.80
CA LEU A 49 8.73 6.01 5.12
C LEU A 49 9.88 7.02 5.06
N ARG A 50 9.59 8.29 4.75
CA ARG A 50 10.63 9.33 4.74
C ARG A 50 11.21 9.60 6.14
N ALA A 51 10.43 9.37 7.17
CA ALA A 51 10.86 9.52 8.57
C ALA A 51 11.56 8.27 9.13
N GLY A 52 11.63 7.16 8.37
CA GLY A 52 12.14 5.88 8.85
C GLY A 52 11.20 5.19 9.87
N ASP A 53 9.94 5.62 9.95
CA ASP A 53 8.93 5.04 10.84
C ASP A 53 8.19 3.91 10.12
N LEU A 54 8.80 2.72 10.11
CA LEU A 54 8.27 1.56 9.41
C LEU A 54 6.93 1.08 9.98
N ASP A 55 6.77 1.13 11.30
CA ASP A 55 5.49 0.75 11.93
C ASP A 55 4.35 1.62 11.44
N ARG A 56 4.52 2.93 11.49
CA ARG A 56 3.52 3.89 11.00
C ARG A 56 3.27 3.71 9.49
N ALA A 57 4.32 3.43 8.70
CA ALA A 57 4.18 3.18 7.28
C ALA A 57 3.36 1.92 6.99
N LEU A 58 3.64 0.82 7.68
CA LEU A 58 2.90 -0.44 7.57
C LEU A 58 1.45 -0.30 8.03
N HIS A 59 1.19 0.45 9.09
CA HIS A 59 -0.17 0.72 9.56
C HIS A 59 -0.98 1.61 8.61
N ALA A 60 -0.35 2.59 7.97
CA ALA A 60 -1.02 3.47 7.01
C ALA A 60 -1.28 2.75 5.67
N ALA A 61 -0.36 1.91 5.21
CA ALA A 61 -0.49 1.17 3.95
C ALA A 61 -1.16 -0.19 4.17
N VAL A 62 -2.46 -0.19 4.50
CA VAL A 62 -3.23 -1.43 4.77
C VAL A 62 -3.39 -2.33 3.54
N GLY A 63 -3.25 -1.78 2.34
CA GLY A 63 -3.37 -2.50 1.08
C GLY A 63 -2.99 -1.63 -0.11
N PRO A 64 -3.12 -2.16 -1.34
CA PRO A 64 -2.71 -1.44 -2.54
C PRO A 64 -3.58 -0.19 -2.79
N VAL A 65 -2.93 0.90 -3.18
CA VAL A 65 -3.60 2.17 -3.49
C VAL A 65 -4.63 1.99 -4.60
N LEU A 66 -5.89 2.30 -4.31
CA LEU A 66 -7.01 2.23 -5.26
C LEU A 66 -6.99 0.96 -6.12
N PRO A 67 -7.14 -0.26 -5.55
CA PRO A 67 -6.88 -1.53 -6.23
C PRO A 67 -7.70 -1.75 -7.49
N ARG A 68 -8.90 -1.13 -7.59
CA ARG A 68 -9.77 -1.24 -8.76
C ARG A 68 -9.48 -0.21 -9.86
N SER A 69 -8.55 0.72 -9.64
CA SER A 69 -8.22 1.73 -10.66
C SER A 69 -7.27 1.17 -11.69
N ALA A 70 -7.63 1.27 -12.96
CA ALA A 70 -6.80 0.97 -14.12
C ALA A 70 -6.07 2.22 -14.67
N SER A 71 -6.14 3.36 -13.98
CA SER A 71 -5.44 4.58 -14.40
C SER A 71 -3.93 4.38 -14.33
N PRO A 72 -3.16 4.68 -15.41
CA PRO A 72 -1.71 4.54 -15.41
C PRO A 72 -1.02 5.31 -14.29
N GLY A 73 -1.48 6.53 -13.97
CA GLY A 73 -0.94 7.31 -12.87
C GLY A 73 -1.17 6.67 -11.50
N VAL A 74 -2.33 6.02 -11.29
CA VAL A 74 -2.58 5.26 -10.05
C VAL A 74 -1.72 4.01 -9.99
N ALA A 75 -1.54 3.32 -11.11
CA ALA A 75 -0.67 2.15 -11.19
C ALA A 75 0.78 2.50 -10.83
N SER A 76 1.30 3.63 -11.35
CA SER A 76 2.64 4.13 -11.00
C SER A 76 2.77 4.42 -9.50
N ILE A 77 1.83 5.18 -8.93
CA ILE A 77 1.84 5.50 -7.49
C ILE A 77 1.78 4.23 -6.63
N ARG A 78 0.99 3.24 -7.05
CA ARG A 78 0.88 1.94 -6.35
C ARG A 78 2.19 1.18 -6.38
N ALA A 79 2.84 1.10 -7.54
CA ALA A 79 4.13 0.45 -7.70
C ALA A 79 5.21 1.15 -6.85
N GLU A 80 5.32 2.47 -6.96
CA GLU A 80 6.29 3.27 -6.20
C GLU A 80 6.16 3.07 -4.68
N LEU A 81 4.92 3.10 -4.16
CA LEU A 81 4.70 2.87 -2.72
C LEU A 81 5.01 1.42 -2.33
N GLY A 82 4.60 0.45 -3.16
CA GLY A 82 4.86 -0.97 -2.91
C GLY A 82 6.35 -1.28 -2.87
N GLU A 83 7.11 -0.78 -3.83
CA GLU A 83 8.57 -0.91 -3.88
C GLU A 83 9.25 -0.25 -2.68
N ALA A 84 8.85 0.97 -2.32
CA ALA A 84 9.41 1.67 -1.17
C ALA A 84 9.13 0.97 0.16
N LEU A 85 7.91 0.41 0.33
CA LEU A 85 7.56 -0.38 1.51
C LEU A 85 8.35 -1.69 1.57
N ARG A 86 8.44 -2.40 0.44
CA ARG A 86 9.21 -3.64 0.34
C ARG A 86 10.66 -3.42 0.71
N GLU A 87 11.27 -2.37 0.16
CA GLU A 87 12.67 -2.03 0.42
C GLU A 87 12.89 -1.70 1.90
N ALA A 88 12.03 -0.85 2.49
CA ALA A 88 12.11 -0.53 3.91
C ALA A 88 11.97 -1.77 4.80
N VAL A 89 11.06 -2.68 4.46
CA VAL A 89 10.91 -3.96 5.17
C VAL A 89 12.14 -4.85 5.01
N ALA A 90 12.73 -4.91 3.83
CA ALA A 90 13.92 -5.73 3.58
C ALA A 90 15.15 -5.24 4.36
N GLN A 91 15.26 -3.92 4.57
CA GLN A 91 16.41 -3.29 5.22
C GLN A 91 16.26 -3.18 6.73
N ASP A 92 15.10 -2.73 7.22
CA ASP A 92 14.94 -2.21 8.57
C ASP A 92 13.94 -2.98 9.44
N ALA A 93 13.16 -3.94 8.86
CA ALA A 93 12.12 -4.62 9.61
C ALA A 93 12.68 -5.56 10.69
N ASP A 94 12.11 -5.48 11.87
CA ASP A 94 12.24 -6.55 12.85
C ASP A 94 11.40 -7.78 12.44
N VAL A 95 11.50 -8.86 13.22
CA VAL A 95 10.84 -10.13 12.89
C VAL A 95 9.31 -10.03 12.86
N ASP A 96 8.71 -9.19 13.70
CA ASP A 96 7.25 -9.06 13.76
C ASP A 96 6.72 -8.15 12.66
N GLN A 97 7.43 -7.08 12.33
CA GLN A 97 7.16 -6.20 11.19
C GLN A 97 7.26 -6.96 9.86
N LEU A 98 8.36 -7.73 9.68
CA LEU A 98 8.55 -8.57 8.51
C LEU A 98 7.42 -9.60 8.40
N TRP A 99 7.06 -10.25 9.51
CA TRP A 99 5.99 -11.25 9.53
C TRP A 99 4.62 -10.63 9.19
N ALA A 100 4.33 -9.45 9.70
CA ALA A 100 3.10 -8.72 9.36
C ALA A 100 3.05 -8.35 7.87
N TYR A 101 4.19 -7.97 7.28
CA TYR A 101 4.29 -7.67 5.85
C TYR A 101 4.13 -8.93 4.98
N LEU A 102 4.73 -10.06 5.36
CA LEU A 102 4.63 -11.33 4.65
C LEU A 102 3.20 -11.91 4.62
N GLY A 103 2.33 -11.48 5.53
CA GLY A 103 0.90 -11.79 5.50
C GLY A 103 0.12 -11.08 4.39
N ARG A 104 0.73 -10.16 3.64
CA ARG A 104 0.08 -9.39 2.58
C ARG A 104 0.11 -10.12 1.24
N PRO A 105 -0.92 -9.94 0.40
CA PRO A 105 -0.96 -10.57 -0.93
C PRO A 105 0.25 -10.25 -1.81
N GLU A 106 0.77 -9.02 -1.74
CA GLU A 106 1.91 -8.55 -2.51
C GLU A 106 3.25 -9.19 -2.12
N ALA A 107 3.38 -9.68 -0.89
CA ALA A 107 4.58 -10.36 -0.39
C ALA A 107 4.53 -11.88 -0.54
N ARG A 108 3.41 -12.42 -1.06
CA ARG A 108 3.14 -13.87 -1.11
C ARG A 108 4.23 -14.68 -1.78
N ASP A 109 4.82 -14.15 -2.85
CA ASP A 109 5.79 -14.84 -3.69
C ASP A 109 7.19 -14.17 -3.62
N ASP A 110 7.45 -13.39 -2.56
CA ASP A 110 8.73 -12.73 -2.34
C ASP A 110 9.74 -13.65 -1.66
N VAL A 111 10.49 -14.38 -2.47
CA VAL A 111 11.51 -15.36 -2.01
C VAL A 111 12.52 -14.74 -1.06
N GLU A 112 12.95 -13.50 -1.33
CA GLU A 112 13.97 -12.80 -0.54
C GLU A 112 13.48 -12.51 0.87
N LEU A 113 12.26 -11.98 1.02
CA LEU A 113 11.67 -11.66 2.32
C LEU A 113 11.30 -12.93 3.11
N TRP A 114 10.80 -13.99 2.46
CA TRP A 114 10.58 -15.28 3.11
C TRP A 114 11.89 -15.90 3.58
N GLY A 115 12.97 -15.79 2.79
CA GLY A 115 14.32 -16.20 3.19
C GLY A 115 14.87 -15.37 4.35
N ALA A 116 14.64 -14.05 4.37
CA ALA A 116 14.99 -13.18 5.49
C ALA A 116 14.25 -13.58 6.77
N ALA A 117 12.97 -13.90 6.69
CA ALA A 117 12.22 -14.41 7.83
C ALA A 117 12.83 -15.68 8.44
N LEU A 118 13.28 -16.63 7.62
CA LEU A 118 13.97 -17.83 8.12
C LEU A 118 15.28 -17.51 8.83
N ARG A 119 15.99 -16.46 8.43
CA ARG A 119 17.24 -16.05 9.10
C ARG A 119 16.98 -15.38 10.44
N LEU A 120 15.91 -14.60 10.54
CA LEU A 120 15.57 -13.83 11.73
C LEU A 120 14.77 -14.63 12.77
N LEU A 121 13.94 -15.58 12.34
CA LEU A 121 13.11 -16.38 13.24
C LEU A 121 13.96 -17.32 14.13
N PRO A 122 13.71 -17.41 15.44
CA PRO A 122 14.30 -18.40 16.32
C PRO A 122 14.10 -19.83 15.79
N THR A 123 15.06 -20.73 16.09
CA THR A 123 15.05 -22.10 15.57
C THR A 123 13.83 -22.92 16.00
N ASP A 124 13.28 -22.60 17.16
CA ASP A 124 12.09 -23.23 17.76
C ASP A 124 10.77 -22.51 17.40
N SER A 125 10.83 -21.45 16.60
CA SER A 125 9.64 -20.69 16.22
C SER A 125 8.68 -21.51 15.35
N PRO A 126 7.38 -21.60 15.71
CA PRO A 126 6.39 -22.28 14.89
C PRO A 126 6.18 -21.61 13.52
N ARG A 127 6.54 -20.31 13.39
CA ARG A 127 6.48 -19.58 12.12
C ARG A 127 7.46 -20.11 11.07
N ARG A 128 8.53 -20.81 11.48
CA ARG A 128 9.53 -21.38 10.55
C ARG A 128 8.92 -22.42 9.61
N ALA A 129 8.04 -23.27 10.11
CA ALA A 129 7.39 -24.31 9.30
C ALA A 129 6.60 -23.70 8.13
N LEU A 130 5.87 -22.59 8.39
CA LEU A 130 5.15 -21.88 7.34
C LEU A 130 6.11 -21.22 6.34
N ALA A 131 7.19 -20.61 6.80
CA ALA A 131 8.16 -19.97 5.93
C ALA A 131 8.84 -20.99 4.99
N VAL A 132 9.23 -22.16 5.51
CA VAL A 132 9.80 -23.26 4.70
C VAL A 132 8.79 -23.74 3.67
N ALA A 133 7.57 -24.07 4.10
CA ALA A 133 6.53 -24.56 3.18
C ALA A 133 6.19 -23.53 2.07
N THR A 134 6.25 -22.24 2.41
CA THR A 134 6.01 -21.18 1.41
C THR A 134 7.14 -21.11 0.39
N LEU A 135 8.39 -21.17 0.81
CA LEU A 135 9.54 -21.18 -0.10
C LEU A 135 9.53 -22.42 -1.01
N GLU A 136 9.27 -23.60 -0.46
CA GLU A 136 9.14 -24.83 -1.25
C GLU A 136 7.99 -24.76 -2.28
N ARG A 137 6.90 -24.08 -1.94
CA ARG A 137 5.81 -23.81 -2.89
C ARG A 137 6.28 -22.90 -4.02
N ILE A 138 6.92 -21.79 -3.69
CA ILE A 138 7.40 -20.83 -4.69
C ILE A 138 8.40 -21.48 -5.63
N GLU A 139 9.35 -22.26 -5.10
CA GLU A 139 10.33 -22.99 -5.91
C GLU A 139 9.68 -23.97 -6.87
N ARG A 140 8.64 -24.70 -6.43
CA ARG A 140 7.88 -25.61 -7.28
C ARG A 140 7.10 -24.90 -8.37
N ASP A 141 6.57 -23.70 -8.08
CA ASP A 141 5.79 -22.91 -9.06
C ASP A 141 6.70 -22.26 -10.12
N LEU A 142 8.00 -22.18 -9.88
CA LEU A 142 9.03 -21.64 -10.80
C LEU A 142 9.74 -22.72 -11.63
N ALA A 143 9.60 -24.00 -11.31
CA ALA A 143 10.26 -25.12 -11.96
C ALA A 143 9.44 -25.66 -13.14
#